data_572605f13445b0c43c8b72f3dee274e7
#
_entry.id   572605f13445b0c43c8b72f3dee274e7
#
_cell.length_a   1.000
_cell.length_b   1.000
_cell.length_c   1.000
_cell.angle_alpha   90.00
_cell.angle_beta   90.00
_cell.angle_gamma   90.00
#
_symmetry.space_group_name_H-M   'P 1'
#
loop_
_entity.id
_entity.type
_entity.pdbx_description
1 polymer ?
#
loop_
_entity_poly.entity_id
_entity_poly.type
_entity_poly.pdbx_seq_one_letter_code
_entity_poly.pdbx_strand_id
1 'polypeptide(L)'
;MYSKTTKKINITVNPYYLEDQSEPEDQHYVWAYKVTIDNQGNEKVQLVNRHWKIIDANGTLQEVRGKGVVGEQPVLNPGEKFEYTSGTPLTTSSGFMEGTYEMQNDNGNTFDVQIPQFSLDTPFENNELN
;
A
#
# COMPACT_ATOMS: atom_id res chain seq x y z
N MET A 1 5.69 9.17 6.23
CA MET A 1 4.66 9.30 5.19
C MET A 1 5.29 9.22 3.81
N TYR A 2 4.75 8.38 2.96
CA TYR A 2 5.25 8.15 1.59
C TYR A 2 4.19 8.62 0.61
N SER A 3 4.59 9.26 -0.48
CA SER A 3 3.64 9.82 -1.44
C SER A 3 4.19 9.73 -2.86
N LYS A 4 3.31 9.46 -3.82
CA LYS A 4 3.65 9.44 -5.24
C LYS A 4 2.42 9.81 -6.07
N THR A 5 2.64 10.60 -7.11
CA THR A 5 1.57 11.01 -8.02
C THR A 5 1.82 10.46 -9.40
N THR A 6 0.81 9.80 -9.98
CA THR A 6 0.82 9.30 -11.35
C THR A 6 -0.43 9.81 -12.04
N LYS A 7 -0.29 10.50 -13.16
CA LYS A 7 -1.43 11.03 -13.94
C LYS A 7 -2.43 11.78 -13.07
N LYS A 8 -1.92 12.60 -12.15
CA LYS A 8 -2.70 13.44 -11.22
C LYS A 8 -3.50 12.65 -10.18
N ILE A 9 -3.20 11.37 -10.01
CA ILE A 9 -3.71 10.58 -8.89
C ILE A 9 -2.59 10.47 -7.88
N ASN A 10 -2.80 10.99 -6.67
CA ASN A 10 -1.80 10.96 -5.60
C ASN A 10 -2.11 9.81 -4.65
N ILE A 11 -1.11 9.00 -4.38
CA ILE A 11 -1.19 7.90 -3.42
C ILE A 11 -0.28 8.22 -2.25
N THR A 12 -0.85 8.27 -1.05
CA THR A 12 -0.10 8.47 0.19
C THR A 12 -0.25 7.25 1.06
N VAL A 13 0.86 6.77 1.63
CA VAL A 13 0.86 5.59 2.50
C VAL A 13 1.54 5.91 3.82
N ASN A 14 0.90 5.50 4.91
CA ASN A 14 1.44 5.61 6.27
C ASN A 14 1.47 4.20 6.87
N PRO A 15 2.65 3.58 7.02
CA PRO A 15 2.76 2.28 7.66
C PRO A 15 2.85 2.40 9.17
N TYR A 16 2.30 1.40 9.88
CA TYR A 16 2.31 1.33 11.34
C TYR A 16 2.66 -0.09 11.76
N TYR A 17 3.66 -0.22 12.63
CA TYR A 17 3.99 -1.49 13.23
C TYR A 17 2.99 -1.82 14.34
N LEU A 18 2.38 -3.01 14.30
CA LEU A 18 1.40 -3.45 15.28
C LEU A 18 2.09 -4.34 16.32
N GLU A 19 2.67 -3.71 17.33
CA GLU A 19 3.42 -4.40 18.38
C GLU A 19 2.56 -5.44 19.11
N ASP A 20 1.32 -5.08 19.43
CA ASP A 20 0.42 -5.98 20.17
C ASP A 20 0.02 -7.23 19.39
N GLN A 21 0.11 -7.19 18.09
CA GLN A 21 -0.25 -8.33 17.23
C GLN A 21 0.98 -9.07 16.72
N SER A 22 2.16 -8.58 17.01
CA SER A 22 3.41 -9.16 16.55
C SER A 22 4.00 -10.07 17.61
N GLU A 23 4.72 -11.12 17.15
CA GLU A 23 5.44 -12.05 18.00
C GLU A 23 6.83 -12.28 17.40
N PRO A 24 7.78 -11.36 17.68
CA PRO A 24 9.12 -11.43 17.08
C PRO A 24 9.86 -12.74 17.37
N GLU A 25 9.60 -13.35 18.53
CA GLU A 25 10.23 -14.64 18.88
C GLU A 25 9.79 -15.76 17.95
N ASP A 26 8.60 -15.63 17.36
CA ASP A 26 8.06 -16.58 16.40
C ASP A 26 8.24 -16.09 14.96
N GLN A 27 9.05 -15.06 14.76
CA GLN A 27 9.29 -14.46 13.44
C GLN A 27 7.98 -14.00 12.79
N HIS A 28 7.13 -13.37 13.61
CA HIS A 28 5.84 -12.87 13.18
C HIS A 28 5.74 -11.38 13.46
N TYR A 29 5.81 -10.59 12.39
CA TYR A 29 5.79 -9.12 12.45
C TYR A 29 4.58 -8.63 11.69
N VAL A 30 3.65 -7.95 12.38
CA VAL A 30 2.39 -7.52 11.78
C VAL A 30 2.40 -6.02 11.60
N TRP A 31 2.03 -5.59 10.40
CA TRP A 31 1.99 -4.19 10.02
C TRP A 31 0.59 -3.80 9.54
N ALA A 32 0.18 -2.58 9.86
CA ALA A 32 -0.94 -1.94 9.21
C ALA A 32 -0.40 -0.84 8.30
N TYR A 33 -1.13 -0.53 7.25
CA TYR A 33 -0.81 0.62 6.41
C TYR A 33 -2.09 1.32 6.01
N LYS A 34 -2.08 2.65 6.16
CA LYS A 34 -3.19 3.50 5.76
C LYS A 34 -2.86 4.12 4.41
N VAL A 35 -3.77 3.95 3.45
CA VAL A 35 -3.62 4.48 2.11
C VAL A 35 -4.65 5.56 1.88
N THR A 36 -4.21 6.68 1.32
CA THR A 36 -5.09 7.76 0.85
C THR A 36 -4.91 7.91 -0.65
N ILE A 37 -6.00 7.78 -1.38
CA ILE A 37 -6.04 7.94 -2.84
C ILE A 37 -6.74 9.24 -3.13
N ASP A 38 -6.05 10.18 -3.76
CA ASP A 38 -6.55 11.54 -3.99
C ASP A 38 -6.58 11.84 -5.50
N ASN A 39 -7.77 12.03 -6.04
CA ASN A 39 -7.92 12.39 -7.44
C ASN A 39 -7.74 13.90 -7.59
N GLN A 40 -6.53 14.30 -7.98
CA GLN A 40 -6.17 15.70 -8.21
C GLN A 40 -6.32 16.10 -9.67
N GLY A 41 -6.86 15.23 -10.48
CA GLY A 41 -7.10 15.48 -11.90
C GLY A 41 -8.47 16.09 -12.16
N ASN A 42 -8.84 16.13 -13.43
CA ASN A 42 -10.12 16.67 -13.87
C ASN A 42 -11.04 15.61 -14.49
N GLU A 43 -10.69 14.34 -14.36
CA GLU A 43 -11.48 13.22 -14.83
C GLU A 43 -11.91 12.33 -13.66
N LYS A 44 -13.12 11.75 -13.77
CA LYS A 44 -13.56 10.73 -12.84
C LYS A 44 -12.81 9.42 -13.14
N VAL A 45 -12.36 8.75 -12.10
CA VAL A 45 -11.66 7.45 -12.21
C VAL A 45 -12.26 6.46 -11.23
N GLN A 46 -12.13 5.18 -11.56
CA GLN A 46 -12.51 4.09 -10.66
C GLN A 46 -11.32 3.18 -10.44
N LEU A 47 -11.06 2.83 -9.19
CA LEU A 47 -10.06 1.84 -8.86
C LEU A 47 -10.65 0.45 -9.15
N VAL A 48 -10.02 -0.29 -10.04
CA VAL A 48 -10.53 -1.60 -10.49
C VAL A 48 -9.80 -2.74 -9.83
N ASN A 49 -8.47 -2.73 -9.90
CA ASN A 49 -7.64 -3.82 -9.39
C ASN A 49 -6.43 -3.29 -8.62
N ARG A 50 -5.91 -4.15 -7.73
CA ARG A 50 -4.67 -3.88 -7.00
C ARG A 50 -3.63 -4.94 -7.29
N HIS A 51 -2.37 -4.53 -7.28
CA HIS A 51 -1.23 -5.44 -7.37
C HIS A 51 -0.17 -4.98 -6.37
N TRP A 52 0.09 -5.81 -5.36
CA TRP A 52 1.09 -5.54 -4.33
C TRP A 52 2.27 -6.48 -4.48
N LYS A 53 3.45 -5.95 -4.18
CA LYS A 53 4.69 -6.72 -4.06
C LYS A 53 5.23 -6.46 -2.66
N ILE A 54 5.44 -7.53 -1.91
CA ILE A 54 5.95 -7.48 -0.55
C ILE A 54 7.27 -8.22 -0.54
N ILE A 55 8.34 -7.54 -0.18
CA ILE A 55 9.69 -8.09 -0.19
C ILE A 55 10.22 -8.08 1.24
N ASP A 56 10.62 -9.25 1.75
CA ASP A 56 11.17 -9.36 3.09
C ASP A 56 12.69 -9.11 3.10
N ALA A 57 13.31 -9.17 4.29
CA ALA A 57 14.74 -8.91 4.45
C ALA A 57 15.62 -9.94 3.75
N ASN A 58 15.10 -11.11 3.44
CA ASN A 58 15.81 -12.16 2.73
C ASN A 58 15.68 -12.03 1.21
N GLY A 59 14.95 -11.03 0.74
CA GLY A 59 14.69 -10.84 -0.69
C GLY A 59 13.56 -11.70 -1.23
N THR A 60 12.82 -12.39 -0.38
CA THR A 60 11.68 -13.20 -0.81
C THR A 60 10.54 -12.30 -1.24
N LEU A 61 10.05 -12.50 -2.45
CA LEU A 61 8.96 -11.73 -3.03
C LEU A 61 7.64 -12.47 -2.86
N GLN A 62 6.65 -11.76 -2.33
CA GLN A 62 5.26 -12.20 -2.31
C GLN A 62 4.45 -11.22 -3.14
N GLU A 63 3.65 -11.72 -4.07
CA GLU A 63 2.76 -10.89 -4.87
C GLU A 63 1.31 -11.14 -4.49
N VAL A 64 0.54 -10.06 -4.38
CA VAL A 64 -0.89 -10.13 -4.10
C VAL A 64 -1.62 -9.35 -5.18
N ARG A 65 -2.51 -10.03 -5.90
CA ARG A 65 -3.36 -9.41 -6.91
C ARG A 65 -4.80 -9.64 -6.53
N GLY A 66 -5.61 -8.61 -6.75
CA GLY A 66 -7.02 -8.74 -6.44
C GLY A 66 -7.84 -7.58 -6.97
N LYS A 67 -9.15 -7.77 -6.90
CA LYS A 67 -10.12 -6.80 -7.34
C LYS A 67 -10.34 -5.77 -6.23
N GLY A 68 -10.22 -4.49 -6.55
CA GLY A 68 -10.51 -3.41 -5.63
C GLY A 68 -9.60 -3.36 -4.41
N VAL A 69 -10.07 -2.68 -3.37
CA VAL A 69 -9.40 -2.54 -2.08
C VAL A 69 -10.44 -2.69 -0.97
N VAL A 70 -10.15 -3.51 0.03
CA VAL A 70 -11.04 -3.82 1.17
C VAL A 70 -12.51 -4.06 0.75
N GLY A 71 -12.68 -4.81 -0.34
CA GLY A 71 -14.02 -5.17 -0.84
C GLY A 71 -14.71 -4.09 -1.66
N GLU A 72 -14.02 -3.00 -2.02
CA GLU A 72 -14.62 -1.89 -2.75
C GLU A 72 -13.82 -1.55 -4.00
N GLN A 73 -14.53 -1.04 -5.01
CA GLN A 73 -13.93 -0.45 -6.20
C GLN A 73 -14.33 1.00 -6.26
N PRO A 74 -13.68 1.88 -5.47
CA PRO A 74 -14.16 3.24 -5.30
C PRO A 74 -14.10 4.05 -6.58
N VAL A 75 -15.12 4.86 -6.79
CA VAL A 75 -15.19 5.84 -7.86
C VAL A 75 -14.85 7.20 -7.28
N LEU A 76 -13.88 7.88 -7.87
CA LEU A 76 -13.41 9.17 -7.39
C LEU A 76 -13.63 10.24 -8.46
N ASN A 77 -14.50 11.18 -8.15
CA ASN A 77 -14.65 12.39 -8.96
C ASN A 77 -13.46 13.32 -8.71
N PRO A 78 -13.20 14.30 -9.60
CA PRO A 78 -12.14 15.27 -9.34
C PRO A 78 -12.26 15.92 -7.96
N GLY A 79 -11.16 15.91 -7.21
CA GLY A 79 -11.10 16.46 -5.86
C GLY A 79 -11.52 15.52 -4.76
N GLU A 80 -11.99 14.32 -5.07
CA GLU A 80 -12.41 13.34 -4.08
C GLU A 80 -11.24 12.45 -3.63
N LYS A 81 -11.33 11.98 -2.39
CA LYS A 81 -10.34 11.09 -1.79
C LYS A 81 -11.02 9.83 -1.28
N PHE A 82 -10.25 8.74 -1.28
CA PHE A 82 -10.65 7.50 -0.65
C PHE A 82 -9.54 7.04 0.29
N GLU A 83 -9.88 6.68 1.52
CA GLU A 83 -8.92 6.20 2.50
C GLU A 83 -9.30 4.81 2.96
N TYR A 84 -8.30 3.95 3.15
CA TYR A 84 -8.51 2.65 3.75
C TYR A 84 -7.27 2.23 4.52
N THR A 85 -7.44 1.28 5.43
CA THR A 85 -6.35 0.68 6.19
C THR A 85 -6.41 -0.83 5.99
N SER A 86 -5.26 -1.41 5.71
CA SER A 86 -5.12 -2.85 5.58
C SER A 86 -3.88 -3.30 6.34
N GLY A 87 -3.59 -4.58 6.33
CA GLY A 87 -2.45 -5.11 7.06
C GLY A 87 -1.72 -6.19 6.29
N THR A 88 -0.51 -6.46 6.73
CA THR A 88 0.31 -7.54 6.20
C THR A 88 1.22 -8.10 7.28
N PRO A 89 1.43 -9.43 7.30
CA PRO A 89 2.48 -10.01 8.13
C PRO A 89 3.79 -10.08 7.38
N LEU A 90 4.90 -10.00 8.12
CA LEU A 90 6.23 -10.31 7.61
C LEU A 90 6.85 -11.37 8.51
N THR A 91 7.73 -12.19 7.95
CA THR A 91 8.49 -13.17 8.72
C THR A 91 9.86 -12.64 9.15
N THR A 92 10.21 -11.44 8.73
CA THR A 92 11.47 -10.77 9.07
C THR A 92 11.17 -9.41 9.69
N SER A 93 12.15 -8.88 10.42
CA SER A 93 12.01 -7.61 11.14
C SER A 93 11.96 -6.39 10.22
N SER A 94 12.34 -6.56 8.96
CA SER A 94 12.29 -5.48 7.99
C SER A 94 11.87 -6.01 6.63
N GLY A 95 11.43 -5.09 5.78
CA GLY A 95 11.04 -5.37 4.42
C GLY A 95 10.53 -4.12 3.76
N PHE A 96 9.94 -4.26 2.59
CA PHE A 96 9.30 -3.13 1.94
C PHE A 96 8.16 -3.61 1.05
N MET A 97 7.28 -2.67 0.73
CA MET A 97 6.14 -2.91 -0.15
C MET A 97 6.13 -1.89 -1.27
N GLU A 98 5.65 -2.31 -2.42
CA GLU A 98 5.37 -1.46 -3.56
C GLU A 98 4.25 -2.07 -4.38
N GLY A 99 3.71 -1.33 -5.31
CA GLY A 99 2.64 -1.88 -6.14
C GLY A 99 2.01 -0.85 -7.04
N THR A 100 0.86 -1.25 -7.61
CA THR A 100 0.08 -0.41 -8.50
C THR A 100 -1.41 -0.61 -8.23
N TYR A 101 -2.18 0.44 -8.54
CA TYR A 101 -3.63 0.33 -8.69
C TYR A 101 -3.97 0.52 -10.16
N GLU A 102 -4.80 -0.35 -10.69
CA GLU A 102 -5.35 -0.16 -12.03
C GLU A 102 -6.59 0.70 -11.91
N MET A 103 -6.57 1.83 -12.61
CA MET A 103 -7.69 2.79 -12.66
C MET A 103 -8.35 2.74 -14.02
N GLN A 104 -9.64 3.05 -14.05
CA GLN A 104 -10.42 3.13 -15.28
C GLN A 104 -11.12 4.48 -15.33
N ASN A 105 -11.04 5.15 -16.50
CA ASN A 105 -11.77 6.41 -16.71
C ASN A 105 -13.16 6.14 -17.35
N ASP A 106 -13.93 7.22 -17.57
CA ASP A 106 -15.27 7.10 -18.12
C ASP A 106 -15.33 6.52 -19.54
N ASN A 107 -14.22 6.62 -20.28
CA ASN A 107 -14.13 6.07 -21.62
C ASN A 107 -13.77 4.59 -21.65
N GLY A 108 -13.62 3.97 -20.49
CA GLY A 108 -13.24 2.57 -20.37
C GLY A 108 -11.75 2.31 -20.53
N ASN A 109 -10.93 3.35 -20.66
CA ASN A 109 -9.48 3.20 -20.74
C ASN A 109 -8.90 2.94 -19.35
N THR A 110 -7.95 2.02 -19.28
CA THR A 110 -7.30 1.68 -18.01
C THR A 110 -5.86 2.17 -18.01
N PHE A 111 -5.37 2.48 -16.81
CA PHE A 111 -3.98 2.88 -16.61
C PHE A 111 -3.56 2.54 -15.18
N ASP A 112 -2.25 2.35 -15.00
CA ASP A 112 -1.70 2.02 -13.69
C ASP A 112 -1.24 3.28 -12.97
N VAL A 113 -1.60 3.36 -11.69
CA VAL A 113 -1.14 4.40 -10.78
C VAL A 113 -0.19 3.73 -9.78
N GLN A 114 1.00 4.29 -9.63
CA GLN A 114 2.01 3.69 -8.77
C GLN A 114 1.75 4.01 -7.31
N ILE A 115 1.84 2.98 -6.47
CA ILE A 115 1.89 3.12 -5.03
C ILE A 115 3.34 3.42 -4.68
N PRO A 116 3.63 4.44 -3.84
CA PRO A 116 5.01 4.69 -3.46
C PRO A 116 5.59 3.48 -2.73
N GLN A 117 6.85 3.17 -3.01
CA GLN A 117 7.55 2.14 -2.24
C GLN A 117 7.72 2.63 -0.81
N PHE A 118 7.42 1.78 0.17
CA PHE A 118 7.58 2.14 1.57
C PHE A 118 8.22 1.02 2.37
N SER A 119 8.97 1.41 3.38
CA SER A 119 9.71 0.50 4.23
C SER A 119 8.86 0.01 5.39
N LEU A 120 9.10 -1.24 5.79
CA LEU A 120 8.51 -1.87 6.96
C LEU A 120 9.68 -2.27 7.88
N ASP A 121 10.16 -1.32 8.67
CA ASP A 121 11.29 -1.54 9.59
C ASP A 121 10.79 -1.47 11.01
N THR A 122 10.93 -2.57 11.76
CA THR A 122 10.45 -2.59 13.13
C THR A 122 11.27 -1.66 14.02
N PRO A 123 10.64 -0.97 14.99
CA PRO A 123 11.37 -0.06 15.87
C PRO A 123 12.45 -0.72 16.71
N PHE A 124 12.34 -2.01 16.96
CA PHE A 124 13.28 -2.73 17.82
C PHE A 124 14.62 -2.99 17.18
N GLU A 125 14.67 -3.07 15.85
CA GLU A 125 15.89 -3.37 15.13
C GLU A 125 16.99 -2.34 15.41
N ASN A 126 16.61 -1.07 15.51
CA ASN A 126 17.55 0.00 15.81
C ASN A 126 18.11 -0.09 17.22
N ASN A 127 17.37 -0.68 18.14
CA ASN A 127 17.81 -0.83 19.54
C ASN A 127 18.80 -2.00 19.70
N GLU A 128 18.69 -3.00 18.86
CA GLU A 128 19.57 -4.19 18.90
C GLU A 128 20.97 -3.90 18.39
N LEU A 129 21.11 -2.88 17.58
CA LEU A 129 22.40 -2.50 16.99
C LEU A 129 23.30 -1.72 17.97
N ASN A 130 22.78 -1.39 19.10
CA ASN A 130 23.52 -0.67 20.14
C ASN A 130 23.97 -1.63 21.23
#